data_b6e6078e0fe75557393ea3958b8b148d
#
_entry.id   b6e6078e0fe75557393ea3958b8b148d
#
_cell.length_a   1.000
_cell.length_b   1.000
_cell.length_c   1.000
_cell.angle_alpha   90.00
_cell.angle_beta   90.00
_cell.angle_gamma   90.00
#
_symmetry.space_group_name_H-M   'P 1'
#
loop_
_entity.id
_entity.type
_entity.pdbx_description
1 polymer ?
#
loop_
_entity_poly.entity_id
_entity_poly.type
_entity_poly.pdbx_seq_one_letter_code
_entity_poly.pdbx_strand_id
1 'polypeptide(L)'
;MRNTPNAVMMFAAGFGTRMKHLTKDQPKPMIKVSGRPLIDHALDLAEAINPERVVVNLHYKPEPLLAHLEGRDVHTIVERPDILETGGGLRNALPQLGDGPVFAINTDAIWAGPNPLALVLDAWEPDNMDALLMCVPVARAVGHSGAGDFTTSP
;
A
#
# COMPACT_ATOMS: atom_id res chain seq x y z
N MET A 1 24.07 4.42 7.05
CA MET A 1 23.03 3.67 6.28
C MET A 1 21.80 3.58 7.16
N ARG A 2 20.63 3.87 6.63
CA ARG A 2 19.38 3.67 7.37
C ARG A 2 19.01 2.20 7.29
N ASN A 3 19.12 1.48 8.38
CA ASN A 3 18.79 0.05 8.44
C ASN A 3 17.35 -0.20 8.85
N THR A 4 16.61 0.85 9.25
CA THR A 4 15.22 0.76 9.68
C THR A 4 14.30 1.34 8.59
N PRO A 5 13.24 0.63 8.18
CA PRO A 5 12.27 1.15 7.23
C PRO A 5 11.60 2.43 7.77
N ASN A 6 11.62 3.51 6.98
CA ASN A 6 11.04 4.79 7.36
C ASN A 6 10.29 5.49 6.22
N ALA A 7 10.09 4.79 5.11
CA ALA A 7 9.29 5.25 3.99
C ALA A 7 8.23 4.19 3.63
N VAL A 8 7.08 4.65 3.15
CA VAL A 8 5.95 3.79 2.77
C VAL A 8 5.60 4.02 1.32
N MET A 9 5.61 2.95 0.53
CA MET A 9 5.04 2.90 -0.82
C MET A 9 3.61 2.34 -0.75
N MET A 10 2.65 3.10 -1.23
CA MET A 10 1.24 2.69 -1.34
C MET A 10 0.86 2.45 -2.80
N PHE A 11 0.44 1.24 -3.12
CA PHE A 11 0.01 0.89 -4.47
C PHE A 11 -1.45 1.24 -4.68
N ALA A 12 -1.70 2.25 -5.55
CA ALA A 12 -3.03 2.77 -5.84
C ALA A 12 -3.31 2.92 -7.35
N ALA A 13 -2.39 2.48 -8.23
CA ALA A 13 -2.48 2.67 -9.68
C ALA A 13 -3.45 1.69 -10.39
N GLY A 14 -3.87 0.62 -9.74
CA GLY A 14 -4.63 -0.47 -10.34
C GLY A 14 -5.98 -0.05 -10.94
N PHE A 15 -6.38 -0.70 -12.04
CA PHE A 15 -7.66 -0.45 -12.73
C PHE A 15 -8.90 -0.83 -11.90
N GLY A 16 -8.76 -1.73 -10.93
CA GLY A 16 -9.89 -2.18 -10.11
C GLY A 16 -10.99 -2.91 -10.88
N THR A 17 -10.66 -3.56 -11.99
CA THR A 17 -11.62 -4.18 -12.95
C THR A 17 -12.58 -5.17 -12.28
N ARG A 18 -12.14 -5.89 -11.26
CA ARG A 18 -12.97 -6.82 -10.47
C ARG A 18 -14.10 -6.13 -9.72
N MET A 19 -13.97 -4.84 -9.42
CA MET A 19 -14.96 -4.03 -8.69
C MET A 19 -16.09 -3.50 -9.58
N LYS A 20 -16.01 -3.72 -10.92
CA LYS A 20 -17.06 -3.43 -11.91
C LYS A 20 -17.59 -1.99 -11.78
N HIS A 21 -18.88 -1.86 -11.40
CA HIS A 21 -19.56 -0.56 -11.31
C HIS A 21 -18.98 0.38 -10.26
N LEU A 22 -18.35 -0.14 -9.21
CA LEU A 22 -17.76 0.68 -8.13
C LEU A 22 -16.53 1.48 -8.59
N THR A 23 -15.87 1.04 -9.67
CA THR A 23 -14.70 1.72 -10.25
C THR A 23 -15.03 2.41 -11.57
N LYS A 24 -16.31 2.48 -11.96
CA LYS A 24 -16.70 3.13 -13.21
C LYS A 24 -16.33 4.61 -13.25
N ASP A 25 -16.52 5.33 -12.14
CA ASP A 25 -16.33 6.78 -12.07
C ASP A 25 -15.22 7.24 -11.11
N GLN A 26 -14.57 6.30 -10.41
CA GLN A 26 -13.50 6.57 -9.44
C GLN A 26 -12.48 5.43 -9.40
N PRO A 27 -11.23 5.69 -8.98
CA PRO A 27 -10.26 4.63 -8.77
C PRO A 27 -10.59 3.81 -7.52
N LYS A 28 -10.13 2.55 -7.49
CA LYS A 28 -10.43 1.60 -6.39
C LYS A 28 -10.14 2.16 -4.99
N PRO A 29 -9.01 2.88 -4.75
CA PRO A 29 -8.72 3.44 -3.44
C PRO A 29 -9.74 4.46 -2.92
N MET A 30 -10.59 5.01 -3.80
CA MET A 30 -11.66 5.94 -3.44
C MET A 30 -12.99 5.27 -3.09
N ILE A 31 -13.10 3.95 -3.25
CA ILE A 31 -14.29 3.20 -2.80
C ILE A 31 -14.40 3.33 -1.29
N LYS A 32 -15.59 3.68 -0.82
CA LYS A 32 -15.85 3.88 0.61
C LYS A 32 -16.22 2.58 1.31
N VAL A 33 -15.57 2.33 2.44
CA VAL A 33 -15.93 1.29 3.41
C VAL A 33 -16.12 1.96 4.77
N SER A 34 -17.26 1.71 5.40
CA SER A 34 -17.66 2.39 6.65
C SER A 34 -17.61 3.93 6.52
N GLY A 35 -18.01 4.46 5.37
CA GLY A 35 -18.07 5.90 5.10
C GLY A 35 -16.73 6.57 4.73
N ARG A 36 -15.61 5.86 4.77
CA ARG A 36 -14.26 6.38 4.47
C ARG A 36 -13.66 5.71 3.25
N PRO A 37 -12.94 6.42 2.36
CA PRO A 37 -12.18 5.82 1.26
C PRO A 37 -11.19 4.75 1.73
N LEU A 38 -10.97 3.72 0.92
CA LEU A 38 -9.99 2.66 1.21
C LEU A 38 -8.58 3.21 1.45
N ILE A 39 -8.19 4.25 0.70
CA ILE A 39 -6.89 4.90 0.87
C ILE A 39 -6.71 5.47 2.29
N ASP A 40 -7.77 6.00 2.91
CA ASP A 40 -7.69 6.57 4.26
C ASP A 40 -7.41 5.49 5.32
N HIS A 41 -7.98 4.29 5.14
CA HIS A 41 -7.66 3.16 6.02
C HIS A 41 -6.19 2.74 5.93
N ALA A 42 -5.61 2.79 4.73
CA ALA A 42 -4.19 2.51 4.53
C ALA A 42 -3.29 3.62 5.07
N LEU A 43 -3.69 4.89 4.91
CA LEU A 43 -2.97 6.04 5.44
C LEU A 43 -2.92 6.03 6.97
N ASP A 44 -4.02 5.70 7.66
CA ASP A 44 -4.04 5.56 9.12
C ASP A 44 -2.97 4.56 9.61
N LEU A 45 -2.77 3.45 8.89
CA LEU A 45 -1.74 2.47 9.24
C LEU A 45 -0.33 3.03 9.09
N ALA A 46 -0.09 3.79 8.02
CA ALA A 46 1.19 4.43 7.77
C ALA A 46 1.46 5.55 8.78
N GLU A 47 0.51 6.44 9.00
CA GLU A 47 0.63 7.55 9.94
C GLU A 47 0.98 7.06 11.37
N ALA A 48 0.42 5.93 11.78
CA ALA A 48 0.66 5.36 13.10
C ALA A 48 2.11 4.90 13.35
N ILE A 49 2.91 4.66 12.30
CA ILE A 49 4.34 4.35 12.41
C ILE A 49 5.25 5.57 12.16
N ASN A 50 4.66 6.75 11.93
CA ASN A 50 5.35 8.01 11.72
C ASN A 50 6.51 7.93 10.72
N PRO A 51 6.26 7.54 9.45
CA PRO A 51 7.29 7.43 8.44
C PRO A 51 7.79 8.81 8.02
N GLU A 52 9.03 8.90 7.54
CA GLU A 52 9.56 10.15 6.99
C GLU A 52 8.93 10.51 5.63
N ARG A 53 8.45 9.50 4.89
CA ARG A 53 7.88 9.68 3.54
C ARG A 53 6.78 8.68 3.30
N VAL A 54 5.71 9.16 2.69
CA VAL A 54 4.65 8.33 2.12
C VAL A 54 4.54 8.66 0.63
N VAL A 55 4.62 7.64 -0.22
CA VAL A 55 4.49 7.78 -1.68
C VAL A 55 3.33 6.94 -2.16
N VAL A 56 2.46 7.52 -2.97
CA VAL A 56 1.31 6.86 -3.58
C VAL A 56 1.44 6.91 -5.09
N ASN A 57 1.42 5.77 -5.78
CA ASN A 57 1.34 5.74 -7.23
C ASN A 57 -0.11 5.72 -7.70
N LEU A 58 -0.37 6.41 -8.80
CA LEU A 58 -1.68 6.55 -9.41
C LEU A 58 -1.58 6.28 -10.91
N HIS A 59 -2.65 5.77 -11.51
CA HIS A 59 -2.76 5.63 -12.96
C HIS A 59 -4.22 5.76 -13.40
N TYR A 60 -5.08 4.82 -13.04
CA TYR A 60 -6.48 4.81 -13.44
C TYR A 60 -7.26 5.91 -12.72
N LYS A 61 -7.84 6.85 -13.51
CA LYS A 61 -8.64 7.98 -13.01
C LYS A 61 -8.00 8.67 -11.81
N PRO A 62 -6.80 9.26 -11.97
CA PRO A 62 -6.04 9.78 -10.84
C PRO A 62 -6.66 11.02 -10.19
N GLU A 63 -7.49 11.81 -10.92
CA GLU A 63 -7.97 13.11 -10.49
C GLU A 63 -8.72 13.09 -9.15
N PRO A 64 -9.68 12.16 -8.89
CA PRO A 64 -10.37 12.12 -7.60
C PRO A 64 -9.44 11.80 -6.44
N LEU A 65 -8.44 10.93 -6.66
CA LEU A 65 -7.48 10.57 -5.62
C LEU A 65 -6.45 11.68 -5.39
N LEU A 66 -5.99 12.36 -6.44
CA LEU A 66 -5.12 13.54 -6.31
C LEU A 66 -5.81 14.64 -5.49
N ALA A 67 -7.06 14.97 -5.81
CA ALA A 67 -7.84 15.96 -5.07
C ALA A 67 -8.05 15.54 -3.59
N HIS A 68 -8.25 14.25 -3.33
CA HIS A 68 -8.43 13.73 -1.97
C HIS A 68 -7.13 13.79 -1.13
N LEU A 69 -5.99 13.63 -1.78
CA LEU A 69 -4.66 13.67 -1.13
C LEU A 69 -4.07 15.09 -1.04
N GLU A 70 -4.70 16.08 -1.67
CA GLU A 70 -4.23 17.46 -1.62
C GLU A 70 -4.14 17.98 -0.17
N GLY A 71 -3.01 18.61 0.16
CA GLY A 71 -2.74 19.13 1.50
C GLY A 71 -2.33 18.09 2.55
N ARG A 72 -2.24 16.80 2.20
CA ARG A 72 -1.67 15.76 3.06
C ARG A 72 -0.16 15.65 2.86
N ASP A 73 0.56 15.17 3.85
CA ASP A 73 2.00 14.90 3.76
C ASP A 73 2.26 13.58 3.01
N VAL A 74 1.93 13.59 1.72
CA VAL A 74 2.01 12.44 0.82
C VAL A 74 2.55 12.88 -0.54
N HIS A 75 3.55 12.17 -1.06
CA HIS A 75 4.02 12.34 -2.43
C HIS A 75 3.19 11.49 -3.39
N THR A 76 2.67 12.10 -4.45
CA THR A 76 1.90 11.39 -5.47
C THR A 76 2.68 11.26 -6.78
N ILE A 77 2.62 10.08 -7.40
CA ILE A 77 3.25 9.81 -8.71
C ILE A 77 2.20 9.26 -9.67
N VAL A 78 1.91 10.01 -10.73
CA VAL A 78 1.00 9.51 -11.78
C VAL A 78 1.81 8.77 -12.84
N GLU A 79 1.57 7.47 -12.98
CA GLU A 79 2.19 6.64 -14.00
C GLU A 79 1.59 6.94 -15.37
N ARG A 80 2.44 7.22 -16.35
CA ARG A 80 2.03 7.52 -17.74
C ARG A 80 3.10 7.04 -18.72
N PRO A 81 2.75 6.64 -19.97
CA PRO A 81 1.36 6.47 -20.45
C PRO A 81 0.69 5.21 -19.88
N ASP A 82 1.46 4.18 -19.52
CA ASP A 82 0.99 2.88 -19.09
C ASP A 82 1.19 2.67 -17.58
N ILE A 83 0.41 1.75 -17.02
CA ILE A 83 0.61 1.27 -15.65
C ILE A 83 1.92 0.48 -15.56
N LEU A 84 2.71 0.73 -14.52
CA LEU A 84 4.03 0.11 -14.34
C LEU A 84 4.00 -1.20 -13.56
N GLU A 85 2.82 -1.65 -13.14
CA GLU A 85 2.65 -2.80 -12.25
C GLU A 85 3.38 -2.60 -10.90
N THR A 86 3.34 -3.61 -10.01
CA THR A 86 3.87 -3.48 -8.65
C THR A 86 5.36 -3.16 -8.62
N GLY A 87 6.18 -3.97 -9.31
CA GLY A 87 7.63 -3.79 -9.31
C GLY A 87 8.09 -2.53 -10.02
N GLY A 88 7.46 -2.20 -11.17
CA GLY A 88 7.75 -0.98 -11.92
C GLY A 88 7.32 0.27 -11.16
N GLY A 89 6.15 0.25 -10.52
CA GLY A 89 5.66 1.34 -9.67
C GLY A 89 6.59 1.63 -8.49
N LEU A 90 7.04 0.58 -7.79
CA LEU A 90 8.01 0.73 -6.71
C LEU A 90 9.33 1.32 -7.23
N ARG A 91 9.87 0.78 -8.33
CA ARG A 91 11.11 1.28 -8.93
C ARG A 91 11.00 2.75 -9.33
N ASN A 92 9.86 3.16 -9.90
CA ASN A 92 9.60 4.55 -10.28
C ASN A 92 9.51 5.48 -9.06
N ALA A 93 9.10 4.98 -7.91
CA ALA A 93 8.98 5.72 -6.66
C ALA A 93 10.29 5.86 -5.86
N LEU A 94 11.32 5.06 -6.16
CA LEU A 94 12.58 5.06 -5.38
C LEU A 94 13.18 6.45 -5.15
N PRO A 95 13.22 7.38 -6.13
CA PRO A 95 13.78 8.72 -5.90
C PRO A 95 13.07 9.51 -4.78
N GLN A 96 11.78 9.23 -4.53
CA GLN A 96 10.99 9.86 -3.49
C GLN A 96 11.03 9.07 -2.16
N LEU A 97 11.27 7.76 -2.22
CA LEU A 97 11.33 6.89 -1.04
C LEU A 97 12.67 6.97 -0.31
N GLY A 98 13.77 7.29 -1.02
CA GLY A 98 15.13 7.35 -0.46
C GLY A 98 15.84 6.00 -0.50
N ASP A 99 17.02 5.92 0.13
CA ASP A 99 17.98 4.82 -0.05
C ASP A 99 17.84 3.69 1.00
N GLY A 100 16.86 3.78 1.90
CA GLY A 100 16.66 2.79 2.97
C GLY A 100 15.65 1.70 2.61
N PRO A 101 15.44 0.72 3.49
CA PRO A 101 14.32 -0.20 3.39
C PRO A 101 12.98 0.56 3.38
N VAL A 102 12.00 0.03 2.67
CA VAL A 102 10.68 0.66 2.51
C VAL A 102 9.59 -0.33 2.86
N PHE A 103 8.50 0.18 3.42
CA PHE A 103 7.26 -0.56 3.47
C PHE A 103 6.56 -0.50 2.11
N ALA A 104 5.97 -1.62 1.70
CA ALA A 104 5.11 -1.70 0.52
C ALA A 104 3.73 -2.19 0.97
N ILE A 105 2.68 -1.40 0.71
CA ILE A 105 1.32 -1.72 1.13
C ILE A 105 0.33 -1.52 -0.02
N ASN A 106 -0.63 -2.44 -0.15
CA ASN A 106 -1.77 -2.28 -1.03
C ASN A 106 -2.84 -1.43 -0.33
N THR A 107 -3.49 -0.55 -1.09
CA THR A 107 -4.53 0.36 -0.59
C THR A 107 -5.94 -0.22 -0.67
N ASP A 108 -6.07 -1.52 -0.92
CA ASP A 108 -7.34 -2.19 -1.18
C ASP A 108 -7.71 -3.25 -0.13
N ALA A 109 -6.99 -3.30 0.98
CA ALA A 109 -7.25 -4.16 2.11
C ALA A 109 -7.50 -3.36 3.39
N ILE A 110 -8.47 -3.79 4.18
CA ILE A 110 -8.73 -3.24 5.51
C ILE A 110 -8.22 -4.23 6.55
N TRP A 111 -7.44 -3.72 7.47
CA TRP A 111 -6.86 -4.50 8.55
C TRP A 111 -7.67 -4.31 9.85
N ALA A 112 -7.93 -5.41 10.55
CA ALA A 112 -8.54 -5.41 11.86
C ALA A 112 -7.58 -6.04 12.87
N GLY A 113 -7.36 -5.34 13.99
CA GLY A 113 -6.41 -5.77 15.02
C GLY A 113 -5.16 -4.88 15.09
N PRO A 114 -4.01 -5.42 15.51
CA PRO A 114 -2.75 -4.67 15.58
C PRO A 114 -2.33 -4.15 14.21
N ASN A 115 -1.65 -3.00 14.19
CA ASN A 115 -1.14 -2.41 12.95
C ASN A 115 -0.10 -3.34 12.29
N PRO A 116 -0.34 -3.83 11.06
CA PRO A 116 0.57 -4.76 10.39
C PRO A 116 1.94 -4.14 10.11
N LEU A 117 2.01 -2.82 9.84
CA LEU A 117 3.29 -2.14 9.60
C LEU A 117 4.12 -2.07 10.89
N ALA A 118 3.50 -1.84 12.03
CA ALA A 118 4.19 -1.85 13.33
C ALA A 118 4.74 -3.26 13.64
N LEU A 119 3.95 -4.32 13.40
CA LEU A 119 4.39 -5.70 13.60
C LEU A 119 5.58 -6.07 12.71
N VAL A 120 5.56 -5.65 11.44
CA VAL A 120 6.67 -5.90 10.51
C VAL A 120 7.91 -5.07 10.91
N LEU A 121 7.70 -3.84 11.38
CA LEU A 121 8.79 -2.99 11.86
C LEU A 121 9.50 -3.59 13.08
N ASP A 122 8.72 -4.08 14.04
CA ASP A 122 9.24 -4.72 15.26
C ASP A 122 10.01 -6.01 14.99
N ALA A 123 9.64 -6.73 13.92
CA ALA A 123 10.25 -7.99 13.52
C ALA A 123 11.39 -7.84 12.48
N TRP A 124 11.66 -6.62 12.01
CA TRP A 124 12.66 -6.37 10.99
C TRP A 124 14.09 -6.51 11.52
N GLU A 125 14.88 -7.40 10.91
CA GLU A 125 16.30 -7.64 11.22
C GLU A 125 17.15 -7.35 9.97
N PRO A 126 17.68 -6.13 9.80
CA PRO A 126 18.36 -5.70 8.58
C PRO A 126 19.61 -6.51 8.21
N ASP A 127 20.27 -7.10 9.19
CA ASP A 127 21.47 -7.92 8.96
C ASP A 127 21.13 -9.36 8.51
N ASN A 128 19.89 -9.79 8.67
CA ASN A 128 19.43 -11.16 8.41
C ASN A 128 18.33 -11.26 7.36
N MET A 129 17.73 -10.12 6.93
CA MET A 129 16.57 -10.10 6.05
C MET A 129 16.75 -9.14 4.88
N ASP A 130 16.51 -9.63 3.66
CA ASP A 130 16.36 -8.78 2.47
C ASP A 130 14.90 -8.31 2.28
N ALA A 131 13.94 -9.10 2.78
CA ALA A 131 12.52 -8.79 2.74
C ALA A 131 11.78 -9.48 3.90
N LEU A 132 10.73 -8.84 4.40
CA LEU A 132 9.83 -9.41 5.41
C LEU A 132 8.39 -9.21 4.96
N LEU A 133 7.59 -10.28 5.00
CA LEU A 133 6.19 -10.28 4.57
C LEU A 133 5.25 -10.47 5.76
N MET A 134 4.18 -9.65 5.79
CA MET A 134 3.04 -9.90 6.67
C MET A 134 2.12 -10.94 6.03
N CYS A 135 2.12 -12.15 6.57
CA CYS A 135 1.24 -13.22 6.12
C CYS A 135 0.01 -13.33 7.04
N VAL A 136 -1.16 -13.46 6.42
CA VAL A 136 -2.44 -13.65 7.12
C VAL A 136 -2.96 -15.06 6.82
N PRO A 137 -3.29 -15.89 7.83
CA PRO A 137 -3.93 -17.18 7.59
C PRO A 137 -5.20 -17.03 6.75
N VAL A 138 -5.39 -17.87 5.75
CA VAL A 138 -6.55 -17.82 4.84
C VAL A 138 -7.88 -17.79 5.61
N ALA A 139 -7.98 -18.53 6.71
CA ALA A 139 -9.18 -18.55 7.55
C ALA A 139 -9.52 -17.18 8.20
N ARG A 140 -8.57 -16.25 8.26
CA ARG A 140 -8.75 -14.89 8.79
C ARG A 140 -8.90 -13.83 7.70
N ALA A 141 -8.73 -14.21 6.43
CA ALA A 141 -8.83 -13.31 5.29
C ALA A 141 -10.28 -13.26 4.76
N VAL A 142 -11.03 -12.27 5.16
CA VAL A 142 -12.42 -12.08 4.72
C VAL A 142 -12.47 -11.67 3.25
N GLY A 143 -13.28 -12.36 2.44
CA GLY A 143 -13.42 -12.09 1.01
C GLY A 143 -12.32 -12.68 0.13
N HIS A 144 -11.36 -13.41 0.69
CA HIS A 144 -10.37 -14.15 -0.06
C HIS A 144 -10.95 -15.51 -0.50
N SER A 145 -10.83 -15.82 -1.79
CA SER A 145 -11.36 -17.07 -2.39
C SER A 145 -10.26 -18.02 -2.90
N GLY A 146 -9.00 -17.65 -2.75
CA GLY A 146 -7.85 -18.44 -3.19
C GLY A 146 -7.34 -19.42 -2.14
N ALA A 147 -6.43 -20.30 -2.56
CA ALA A 147 -5.77 -21.26 -1.66
C ALA A 147 -4.67 -20.64 -0.78
N GLY A 148 -4.32 -19.35 -1.03
CA GLY A 148 -3.19 -18.66 -0.42
C GLY A 148 -1.98 -18.63 -1.35
N ASP A 149 -1.07 -17.70 -1.10
CA ASP A 149 0.12 -17.44 -1.93
C ASP A 149 1.40 -18.04 -1.33
N PHE A 150 1.39 -18.30 -0.02
CA PHE A 150 2.55 -18.79 0.73
C PHE A 150 2.19 -19.94 1.65
N THR A 151 3.15 -20.82 1.90
CA THR A 151 3.14 -21.78 3.00
C THR A 151 4.21 -21.38 3.99
N THR A 152 3.88 -21.33 5.28
CA THR A 152 4.85 -21.05 6.34
C THR A 152 5.29 -22.33 6.98
N SER A 153 6.59 -22.44 7.33
CA SER A 153 7.07 -23.50 8.22
C SER A 153 6.56 -23.23 9.64
N PRO A 154 6.36 -24.29 10.43
CA PRO A 154 6.04 -24.17 11.85
C PRO A 154 7.14 -23.43 12.62
#